data_42995dbb4a606820c87ec5cf44634187
#
_entry.id   42995dbb4a606820c87ec5cf44634187
#
_cell.length_a   1.000
_cell.length_b   1.000
_cell.length_c   1.000
_cell.angle_alpha   90.00
_cell.angle_beta   90.00
_cell.angle_gamma   90.00
#
_symmetry.space_group_name_H-M   'P 1'
#
loop_
_entity.id
_entity.type
_entity.pdbx_description
1 polymer ?
#
loop_
_entity_poly.entity_id
_entity_poly.type
_entity_poly.pdbx_seq_one_letter_code
_entity_poly.pdbx_strand_id
1 'polypeptide(L)'
;MDRGDRILVPLDGSKCAETILPRVEELVTGKKTGICLLRVVSASTFPGVDPTEAQVKVVREAEDYLEGLKEHLRAKGLDVDTHVRYGDDAEEILDHAAQKEIDLIAMSTHGRSGVKRFFLGSVAEKVLRHSPKPVYLVRCSGSA
;
A
#
# COMPACT_ATOMS: atom_id res chain seq x y z
N MET A 1 6.11 -1.51 -27.95
CA MET A 1 4.84 -1.29 -27.26
C MET A 1 5.12 -0.69 -25.90
N ASP A 2 4.63 0.52 -25.70
CA ASP A 2 4.88 1.20 -24.45
C ASP A 2 4.03 0.62 -23.34
N ARG A 3 4.68 -0.07 -22.43
CA ARG A 3 4.06 -0.43 -21.19
C ARG A 3 3.99 0.85 -20.35
N GLY A 4 2.82 1.20 -19.89
CA GLY A 4 2.71 2.33 -18.98
C GLY A 4 3.45 2.05 -17.68
N ASP A 5 3.85 3.11 -17.02
CA ASP A 5 4.48 3.00 -15.71
C ASP A 5 3.48 2.43 -14.70
N ARG A 6 3.99 1.81 -13.65
CA ARG A 6 3.14 1.23 -12.61
C ARG A 6 3.62 1.71 -11.23
N ILE A 7 2.68 2.20 -10.46
CA ILE A 7 2.95 2.67 -9.11
C ILE A 7 2.33 1.70 -8.10
N LEU A 8 3.15 1.17 -7.22
CA LEU A 8 2.69 0.31 -6.13
C LEU A 8 2.36 1.18 -4.92
N VAL A 9 1.15 1.01 -4.41
CA VAL A 9 0.66 1.78 -3.27
C VAL A 9 0.28 0.82 -2.15
N PRO A 10 1.17 0.62 -1.17
CA PRO A 10 0.84 -0.19 -0.01
C PRO A 10 -0.12 0.56 0.92
N LEU A 11 -1.13 -0.13 1.39
CA LEU A 11 -2.14 0.42 2.29
C LEU A 11 -2.35 -0.55 3.45
N ASP A 12 -2.61 -0.03 4.62
CA ASP A 12 -2.83 -0.84 5.81
C ASP A 12 -4.24 -0.67 6.40
N GLY A 13 -5.11 -0.02 5.65
CA GLY A 13 -6.47 0.25 6.10
C GLY A 13 -6.62 1.52 6.92
N SER A 14 -5.50 2.17 7.26
CA SER A 14 -5.57 3.41 8.04
C SER A 14 -5.79 4.62 7.14
N LYS A 15 -6.37 5.67 7.72
CA LYS A 15 -6.53 6.92 6.99
C LYS A 15 -5.18 7.57 6.68
N CYS A 16 -4.20 7.37 7.56
CA CYS A 16 -2.86 7.87 7.30
C CYS A 16 -2.27 7.27 6.02
N ALA A 17 -2.38 5.95 5.86
CA ALA A 17 -1.89 5.31 4.64
C ALA A 17 -2.59 5.85 3.40
N GLU A 18 -3.89 6.12 3.50
CA GLU A 18 -4.68 6.61 2.36
C GLU A 18 -4.33 8.03 1.94
N THR A 19 -3.63 8.80 2.77
CA THR A 19 -3.25 10.16 2.39
C THR A 19 -2.30 10.19 1.20
N ILE A 20 -1.69 9.07 0.86
CA ILE A 20 -0.87 8.97 -0.35
C ILE A 20 -1.72 9.06 -1.63
N LEU A 21 -2.99 8.66 -1.57
CA LEU A 21 -3.82 8.54 -2.77
C LEU A 21 -3.99 9.84 -3.54
N PRO A 22 -4.32 10.99 -2.91
CA PRO A 22 -4.38 12.24 -3.67
C PRO A 22 -3.06 12.59 -4.35
N ARG A 23 -1.94 12.26 -3.74
CA ARG A 23 -0.63 12.51 -4.33
C ARG A 23 -0.38 11.62 -5.53
N VAL A 24 -0.79 10.35 -5.43
CA VAL A 24 -0.67 9.43 -6.57
C VAL A 24 -1.58 9.88 -7.71
N GLU A 25 -2.79 10.33 -7.41
CA GLU A 25 -3.69 10.85 -8.43
C GLU A 25 -3.05 12.01 -9.20
N GLU A 26 -2.39 12.92 -8.50
CA GLU A 26 -1.68 14.03 -9.15
C GLU A 26 -0.58 13.52 -10.07
N LEU A 27 0.15 12.48 -9.66
CA LEU A 27 1.26 11.94 -10.45
C LEU A 27 0.77 11.27 -11.73
N VAL A 28 -0.41 10.66 -11.72
CA VAL A 28 -0.87 9.85 -12.85
C VAL A 28 -1.84 10.56 -13.76
N THR A 29 -2.36 11.71 -13.37
CA THR A 29 -3.34 12.45 -14.17
C THR A 29 -2.76 12.77 -15.54
N GLY A 30 -3.49 12.39 -16.59
CA GLY A 30 -3.08 12.62 -17.96
C GLY A 30 -1.98 11.69 -18.45
N LYS A 31 -1.63 10.65 -17.71
CA LYS A 31 -0.58 9.72 -18.08
C LYS A 31 -1.12 8.30 -18.13
N LYS A 32 -0.43 7.45 -18.90
CA LYS A 32 -0.75 6.02 -18.94
C LYS A 32 -0.05 5.31 -17.81
N THR A 33 -0.35 5.67 -16.59
CA THR A 33 0.27 5.08 -15.41
C THR A 33 -0.78 4.29 -14.64
N GLY A 34 -0.49 3.03 -14.38
CA GLY A 34 -1.37 2.17 -13.61
C GLY A 34 -1.06 2.27 -12.13
N ILE A 35 -2.09 2.15 -11.32
CA ILE A 35 -1.99 2.12 -9.86
C ILE A 35 -2.24 0.70 -9.39
N CYS A 36 -1.32 0.17 -8.58
CA CYS A 36 -1.45 -1.15 -7.99
C CYS A 36 -1.63 -0.96 -6.49
N LEU A 37 -2.84 -1.16 -5.98
CA LEU A 37 -3.12 -1.08 -4.55
C LEU A 37 -2.79 -2.41 -3.90
N LEU A 38 -2.04 -2.39 -2.81
CA LEU A 38 -1.60 -3.60 -2.13
C LEU A 38 -1.95 -3.55 -0.66
N ARG A 39 -2.56 -4.62 -0.15
CA ARG A 39 -2.70 -4.86 1.28
C ARG A 39 -1.90 -6.09 1.64
N VAL A 40 -1.03 -5.96 2.63
CA VAL A 40 -0.36 -7.11 3.23
C VAL A 40 -1.05 -7.38 4.56
N VAL A 41 -1.49 -8.60 4.75
CA VAL A 41 -2.23 -8.99 5.95
C VAL A 41 -1.58 -10.19 6.62
N SER A 42 -1.87 -10.34 7.90
CA SER A 42 -1.52 -11.54 8.66
C SER A 42 -2.61 -11.74 9.70
N ALA A 43 -2.84 -12.99 10.06
CA ALA A 43 -3.83 -13.31 11.07
C ALA A 43 -3.13 -13.68 12.36
N SER A 44 -3.65 -13.16 13.46
CA SER A 44 -3.20 -13.60 14.78
C SER A 44 -3.79 -14.97 15.07
N THR A 45 -2.99 -15.85 15.67
CA THR A 45 -3.48 -17.15 16.07
C THR A 45 -3.81 -17.10 17.56
N PHE A 46 -5.00 -17.57 17.89
CA PHE A 46 -5.48 -17.66 19.28
C PHE A 46 -5.88 -19.09 19.58
N PRO A 47 -5.71 -19.56 20.83
CA PRO A 47 -6.19 -20.87 21.20
C PRO A 47 -7.67 -21.02 20.90
N GLY A 48 -8.06 -22.13 20.28
CA GLY A 48 -9.46 -22.40 19.96
C GLY A 48 -9.98 -21.79 18.68
N VAL A 49 -9.17 -21.01 17.99
CA VAL A 49 -9.55 -20.42 16.70
C VAL A 49 -8.87 -21.18 15.57
N ASP A 50 -9.62 -21.54 14.55
CA ASP A 50 -9.06 -22.20 13.37
C ASP A 50 -8.18 -21.22 12.60
N PRO A 51 -6.87 -21.47 12.47
CA PRO A 51 -5.99 -20.56 11.73
C PRO A 51 -6.40 -20.33 10.29
N THR A 52 -6.96 -21.34 9.64
CA THR A 52 -7.41 -21.22 8.24
C THR A 52 -8.57 -20.25 8.13
N GLU A 53 -9.55 -20.35 9.03
CA GLU A 53 -10.69 -19.44 9.04
C GLU A 53 -10.25 -18.02 9.30
N ALA A 54 -9.31 -17.83 10.22
CA ALA A 54 -8.79 -16.50 10.53
C ALA A 54 -8.09 -15.90 9.32
N GLN A 55 -7.31 -16.69 8.60
CA GLN A 55 -6.62 -16.24 7.40
C GLN A 55 -7.61 -15.85 6.30
N VAL A 56 -8.61 -16.68 6.06
CA VAL A 56 -9.61 -16.39 5.03
C VAL A 56 -10.33 -15.09 5.35
N LYS A 57 -10.66 -14.88 6.62
CA LYS A 57 -11.38 -13.68 7.05
C LYS A 57 -10.56 -12.40 6.79
N VAL A 58 -9.28 -12.38 7.20
CA VAL A 58 -8.48 -11.16 7.02
C VAL A 58 -8.19 -10.88 5.56
N VAL A 59 -8.02 -11.92 4.74
CA VAL A 59 -7.82 -11.74 3.30
C VAL A 59 -9.08 -11.16 2.67
N ARG A 60 -10.24 -11.69 3.01
CA ARG A 60 -11.51 -11.21 2.45
C ARG A 60 -11.79 -9.77 2.84
N GLU A 61 -11.54 -9.41 4.09
CA GLU A 61 -11.71 -8.03 4.53
C GLU A 61 -10.79 -7.09 3.78
N ALA A 62 -9.56 -7.52 3.53
CA ALA A 62 -8.60 -6.72 2.76
C ALA A 62 -9.03 -6.57 1.31
N GLU A 63 -9.54 -7.64 0.70
CA GLU A 63 -10.05 -7.58 -0.68
C GLU A 63 -11.21 -6.62 -0.80
N ASP A 64 -12.16 -6.68 0.13
CA ASP A 64 -13.32 -5.79 0.12
C ASP A 64 -12.90 -4.33 0.31
N TYR A 65 -11.97 -4.09 1.20
CA TYR A 65 -11.43 -2.75 1.42
C TYR A 65 -10.81 -2.18 0.13
N LEU A 66 -9.96 -2.96 -0.52
CA LEU A 66 -9.30 -2.51 -1.74
C LEU A 66 -10.29 -2.33 -2.89
N GLU A 67 -11.30 -3.18 -2.96
CA GLU A 67 -12.31 -3.08 -4.02
C GLU A 67 -13.06 -1.75 -3.95
N GLY A 68 -13.39 -1.31 -2.74
CA GLY A 68 -14.04 -0.01 -2.56
C GLY A 68 -13.16 1.14 -3.05
N LEU A 69 -11.87 1.11 -2.73
CA LEU A 69 -10.95 2.14 -3.21
C LEU A 69 -10.77 2.07 -4.71
N LYS A 70 -10.68 0.87 -5.27
CA LYS A 70 -10.54 0.68 -6.70
C LYS A 70 -11.72 1.29 -7.46
N GLU A 71 -12.93 1.02 -7.00
CA GLU A 71 -14.12 1.59 -7.63
C GLU A 71 -14.10 3.12 -7.61
N HIS A 72 -13.72 3.69 -6.47
CA HIS A 72 -13.64 5.12 -6.32
C HIS A 72 -12.63 5.74 -7.29
N LEU A 73 -11.46 5.13 -7.40
CA LEU A 73 -10.41 5.65 -8.28
C LEU A 73 -10.73 5.42 -9.76
N ARG A 74 -11.32 4.27 -10.10
CA ARG A 74 -11.72 3.99 -11.48
C ARG A 74 -12.81 4.94 -11.97
N ALA A 75 -13.68 5.38 -11.06
CA ALA A 75 -14.70 6.36 -11.40
C ALA A 75 -14.08 7.69 -11.85
N LYS A 76 -12.84 7.95 -11.47
CA LYS A 76 -12.10 9.13 -11.89
C LYS A 76 -11.31 8.91 -13.19
N GLY A 77 -11.48 7.75 -13.81
CA GLY A 77 -10.79 7.42 -15.06
C GLY A 77 -9.39 6.84 -14.88
N LEU A 78 -9.04 6.42 -13.66
CA LEU A 78 -7.71 5.90 -13.39
C LEU A 78 -7.66 4.38 -13.60
N ASP A 79 -6.49 3.87 -14.01
CA ASP A 79 -6.26 2.45 -14.20
C ASP A 79 -5.75 1.88 -12.88
N VAL A 80 -6.54 1.01 -12.26
CA VAL A 80 -6.25 0.52 -10.90
C VAL A 80 -6.47 -0.98 -10.84
N ASP A 81 -5.50 -1.69 -10.30
CA ASP A 81 -5.69 -3.09 -9.90
C ASP A 81 -5.36 -3.25 -8.42
N THR A 82 -5.74 -4.37 -7.86
CA THR A 82 -5.61 -4.60 -6.42
C THR A 82 -5.02 -5.97 -6.16
N HIS A 83 -4.25 -6.07 -5.08
CA HIS A 83 -3.64 -7.32 -4.66
C HIS A 83 -3.62 -7.41 -3.13
N VAL A 84 -3.82 -8.62 -2.62
CA VAL A 84 -3.66 -8.92 -1.20
C VAL A 84 -2.57 -9.98 -1.07
N ARG A 85 -1.62 -9.75 -0.17
CA ARG A 85 -0.57 -10.72 0.13
C ARG A 85 -0.63 -11.03 1.62
N TYR A 86 -0.21 -12.23 1.97
CA TYR A 86 -0.21 -12.69 3.36
C TYR A 86 1.23 -12.89 3.81
N GLY A 87 1.64 -12.19 4.86
CA GLY A 87 2.99 -12.32 5.38
C GLY A 87 3.46 -11.07 6.10
N ASP A 88 4.77 -10.85 6.09
CA ASP A 88 5.39 -9.68 6.70
C ASP A 88 5.23 -8.45 5.81
N ASP A 89 4.81 -7.34 6.39
CA ASP A 89 4.49 -6.13 5.63
C ASP A 89 5.59 -5.71 4.68
N ALA A 90 6.76 -5.42 5.19
CA ALA A 90 7.84 -4.87 4.37
C ALA A 90 8.35 -5.89 3.35
N GLU A 91 8.49 -7.15 3.76
CA GLU A 91 8.98 -8.19 2.86
C GLU A 91 8.02 -8.39 1.68
N GLU A 92 6.73 -8.46 1.96
CA GLU A 92 5.74 -8.67 0.90
C GLU A 92 5.63 -7.47 -0.03
N ILE A 93 5.77 -6.26 0.49
CA ILE A 93 5.80 -5.06 -0.35
C ILE A 93 6.99 -5.12 -1.31
N LEU A 94 8.17 -5.44 -0.80
CA LEU A 94 9.38 -5.50 -1.60
C LEU A 94 9.32 -6.62 -2.64
N ASP A 95 8.81 -7.79 -2.26
CA ASP A 95 8.63 -8.90 -3.18
C ASP A 95 7.64 -8.55 -4.30
N HIS A 96 6.54 -7.89 -3.94
CA HIS A 96 5.55 -7.51 -4.93
C HIS A 96 6.13 -6.50 -5.93
N ALA A 97 6.90 -5.54 -5.43
CA ALA A 97 7.55 -4.56 -6.30
C ALA A 97 8.51 -5.22 -7.28
N ALA A 98 9.24 -6.24 -6.83
CA ALA A 98 10.19 -6.95 -7.68
C ALA A 98 9.49 -7.84 -8.71
N GLN A 99 8.40 -8.49 -8.32
CA GLN A 99 7.73 -9.49 -9.15
C GLN A 99 6.76 -8.91 -10.19
N LYS A 100 6.22 -7.72 -9.93
CA LYS A 100 5.12 -7.17 -10.74
C LYS A 100 5.53 -6.00 -11.63
N GLU A 101 6.79 -5.86 -11.90
CA GLU A 101 7.30 -4.80 -12.78
C GLU A 101 6.84 -3.41 -12.34
N ILE A 102 7.01 -3.14 -11.07
CA ILE A 102 6.67 -1.85 -10.49
C ILE A 102 7.79 -0.85 -10.81
N ASP A 103 7.42 0.39 -11.11
CA ASP A 103 8.39 1.45 -11.44
C ASP A 103 8.60 2.41 -10.27
N LEU A 104 7.62 2.49 -9.37
CA LEU A 104 7.69 3.41 -8.24
C LEU A 104 6.85 2.85 -7.10
N ILE A 105 7.35 2.95 -5.88
CA ILE A 105 6.55 2.66 -4.69
C ILE A 105 6.14 3.99 -4.09
N ALA A 106 4.85 4.19 -3.84
CA ALA A 106 4.35 5.41 -3.22
C ALA A 106 3.62 5.04 -1.94
N MET A 107 4.04 5.61 -0.82
CA MET A 107 3.43 5.29 0.46
C MET A 107 3.50 6.47 1.42
N SER A 108 2.63 6.43 2.42
CA SER A 108 2.65 7.39 3.50
C SER A 108 3.36 6.81 4.71
N THR A 109 3.95 7.69 5.48
CA THR A 109 4.50 7.33 6.77
C THR A 109 3.89 8.21 7.85
N HIS A 110 3.92 7.76 9.08
CA HIS A 110 3.35 8.53 10.18
C HIS A 110 4.17 9.77 10.47
N GLY A 111 3.51 10.92 10.49
CA GLY A 111 4.11 12.18 10.91
C GLY A 111 3.67 12.50 12.32
N ARG A 112 4.23 11.82 13.30
CA ARG A 112 3.89 12.09 14.67
C ARG A 112 4.61 13.34 15.16
N SER A 113 3.90 14.13 15.92
CA SER A 113 4.50 15.27 16.58
C SER A 113 5.36 14.83 17.76
N GLY A 114 6.16 15.72 18.27
CA GLY A 114 6.97 15.48 19.45
C GLY A 114 8.25 14.72 19.13
N VAL A 115 8.63 13.83 20.03
CA VAL A 115 9.93 13.13 19.94
C VAL A 115 10.03 12.24 18.74
N LYS A 116 8.92 11.89 18.13
CA LYS A 116 8.92 10.97 17.00
C LYS A 116 8.82 11.67 15.64
N ARG A 117 9.04 12.95 15.60
CA ARG A 117 8.92 13.70 14.36
C ARG A 117 9.89 13.27 13.27
N PHE A 118 10.99 12.62 13.62
CA PHE A 118 11.96 12.11 12.65
C PHE A 118 11.84 10.62 12.41
N PHE A 119 10.85 9.99 13.00
CA PHE A 119 10.69 8.55 12.90
C PHE A 119 9.85 8.19 11.66
N LEU A 120 10.39 7.34 10.80
CA LEU A 120 9.70 6.95 9.57
C LEU A 120 8.71 5.81 9.75
N GLY A 121 8.82 5.05 10.82
CA GLY A 121 8.04 3.84 10.97
C GLY A 121 8.79 2.64 10.42
N SER A 122 8.57 1.48 11.02
CA SER A 122 9.36 0.28 10.69
C SER A 122 9.18 -0.20 9.26
N VAL A 123 7.95 -0.18 8.76
CA VAL A 123 7.68 -0.63 7.39
C VAL A 123 8.28 0.32 6.38
N ALA A 124 8.04 1.62 6.54
CA ALA A 124 8.58 2.62 5.62
C ALA A 124 10.11 2.60 5.60
N GLU A 125 10.73 2.46 6.77
CA GLU A 125 12.19 2.40 6.84
C GLU A 125 12.74 1.19 6.11
N LYS A 126 12.16 0.01 6.30
CA LYS A 126 12.62 -1.19 5.60
C LYS A 126 12.41 -1.09 4.10
N VAL A 127 11.27 -0.56 3.67
CA VAL A 127 11.00 -0.38 2.24
C VAL A 127 12.01 0.59 1.65
N LEU A 128 12.22 1.72 2.30
CA LEU A 128 13.15 2.73 1.81
C LEU A 128 14.58 2.19 1.72
N ARG A 129 14.99 1.41 2.71
CA ARG A 129 16.35 0.88 2.80
C ARG A 129 16.63 -0.21 1.77
N HIS A 130 15.63 -1.03 1.44
CA HIS A 130 15.83 -2.22 0.62
C HIS A 130 15.15 -2.18 -0.74
N SER A 131 14.42 -1.13 -1.07
CA SER A 131 13.69 -1.08 -2.33
C SER A 131 14.62 -1.05 -3.53
N PRO A 132 14.38 -1.92 -4.52
CA PRO A 132 15.10 -1.83 -5.80
C PRO A 132 14.54 -0.75 -6.71
N LYS A 133 13.46 -0.10 -6.32
CA LYS A 133 12.76 0.92 -7.10
C LYS A 133 12.71 2.23 -6.35
N PRO A 134 12.53 3.35 -7.03
CA PRO A 134 12.32 4.63 -6.34
C PRO A 134 11.13 4.56 -5.38
N VAL A 135 11.22 5.30 -4.30
CA VAL A 135 10.15 5.37 -3.30
C VAL A 135 9.74 6.83 -3.13
N TYR A 136 8.45 7.08 -3.32
CA TYR A 136 7.84 8.36 -3.04
C TYR A 136 7.20 8.24 -1.67
N LEU A 137 7.73 8.98 -0.72
CA LEU A 137 7.29 8.87 0.66
C LEU A 137 6.69 10.18 1.12
N VAL A 138 5.45 10.13 1.59
CA VAL A 138 4.74 11.30 2.07
C VAL A 138 4.46 11.13 3.54
N ARG A 139 4.74 12.17 4.31
CA ARG A 139 4.42 12.15 5.73
C ARG A 139 2.94 12.48 5.91
N CYS A 140 2.23 11.57 6.55
CA CYS A 140 0.87 11.81 6.95
C CYS A 140 0.90 12.80 8.12
N SER A 141 0.26 13.95 7.97
CA SER A 141 0.13 14.86 9.08
C SER A 141 -0.90 14.26 10.02
N GLY A 142 -0.47 13.79 11.16
CA GLY A 142 -1.34 13.12 12.09
C GLY A 142 -2.37 14.02 12.76
N SER A 143 -2.69 15.08 12.14
CA SER A 143 -3.70 15.96 12.70
C SER A 143 -5.02 15.25 12.71
N ALA A 144 -5.54 15.22 13.81
CA ALA A 144 -6.86 14.69 14.04
C ALA A 144 -7.82 15.15 12.98
#